data_7219238c06d2d46c41b296e46a09fb20
#
_entry.id   7219238c06d2d46c41b296e46a09fb20
#
_cell.length_a   1.000
_cell.length_b   1.000
_cell.length_c   1.000
_cell.angle_alpha   90.00
_cell.angle_beta   90.00
_cell.angle_gamma   90.00
#
_symmetry.space_group_name_H-M   'P 1'
#
loop_
_entity.id
_entity.type
_entity.pdbx_description
1 polymer ?
#
loop_
_entity_poly.entity_id
_entity_poly.type
_entity_poly.pdbx_seq_one_letter_code
_entity_poly.pdbx_strand_id
1 'polypeptide(L)'
;ADEVRRLGRGAEDESVDRALAWLERHDDAFLLPFTSVLYPQGLLQSDRPPIMLFARGNAGLLGRKTVAVIGSEHVDAESIATGVELGTALVRRNVALLERTATPLELSVARAAPSGTILVLATGPDRVYPAMALDEQRSVLASGGLLLAEAFPEEGVTPERLERRDAVYVAAADAVLLVAAETSSSEMRLVRTAGEMGRSVFAVPGSIHSPYSKGPHRLIRNGATLAESAEDVLGDLKNLA
;
A
#
# COMPACT_ATOMS: atom_id res chain seq x y z
N ALA A 1 13.50 21.92 7.01
CA ALA A 1 14.48 21.70 8.09
C ALA A 1 13.84 21.81 9.48
N ASP A 2 13.15 22.91 9.77
CA ASP A 2 12.57 23.15 11.12
C ASP A 2 11.44 22.17 11.47
N GLU A 3 10.67 21.72 10.49
CA GLU A 3 9.60 20.76 10.68
C GLU A 3 10.15 19.35 11.03
N VAL A 4 11.22 18.90 10.36
CA VAL A 4 11.92 17.65 10.69
C VAL A 4 12.42 17.67 12.12
N ARG A 5 13.09 18.76 12.52
CA ARG A 5 13.60 18.92 13.89
C ARG A 5 12.49 18.99 14.94
N ARG A 6 11.36 19.61 14.62
CA ARG A 6 10.20 19.72 15.53
C ARG A 6 9.51 18.37 15.73
N LEU A 7 9.30 17.61 14.65
CA LEU A 7 8.61 16.32 14.68
C LEU A 7 9.56 15.17 15.08
N GLY A 8 10.86 15.33 14.83
CA GLY A 8 11.90 14.39 15.22
C GLY A 8 12.35 14.48 16.69
N ARG A 9 11.63 15.19 17.57
CA ARG A 9 11.95 15.23 19.01
C ARG A 9 11.87 13.81 19.58
N GLY A 10 13.03 13.26 19.95
CA GLY A 10 13.20 11.90 20.43
C GLY A 10 13.87 10.95 19.41
N ALA A 11 14.09 11.41 18.17
CA ALA A 11 15.00 10.74 17.24
C ALA A 11 16.46 11.14 17.58
N GLU A 12 17.39 10.24 17.31
CA GLU A 12 18.82 10.58 17.40
C GLU A 12 19.14 11.71 16.40
N ASP A 13 19.99 12.66 16.78
CA ASP A 13 20.38 13.81 15.93
C ASP A 13 20.87 13.32 14.54
N GLU A 14 21.59 12.21 14.50
CA GLU A 14 22.07 11.59 13.28
C GLU A 14 20.95 11.15 12.32
N SER A 15 19.81 10.67 12.83
CA SER A 15 18.64 10.31 12.00
C SER A 15 17.98 11.54 11.38
N VAL A 16 17.95 12.64 12.11
CA VAL A 16 17.45 13.94 11.62
C VAL A 16 18.36 14.48 10.52
N ASP A 17 19.68 14.42 10.72
CA ASP A 17 20.65 14.88 9.73
C ASP A 17 20.58 14.05 8.42
N ARG A 18 20.42 12.71 8.53
CA ARG A 18 20.17 11.84 7.36
C ARG A 18 18.88 12.23 6.62
N ALA A 19 17.82 12.53 7.35
CA ALA A 19 16.54 12.93 6.75
C ALA A 19 16.68 14.27 6.00
N LEU A 20 17.39 15.25 6.58
CA LEU A 20 17.65 16.53 5.93
C LEU A 20 18.50 16.36 4.67
N ALA A 21 19.59 15.61 4.75
CA ALA A 21 20.44 15.32 3.61
C ALA A 21 19.72 14.55 2.50
N TRP A 22 18.77 13.67 2.85
CA TRP A 22 17.95 12.96 1.87
C TRP A 22 16.98 13.92 1.16
N LEU A 23 16.32 14.81 1.89
CA LEU A 23 15.43 15.83 1.30
C LEU A 23 16.19 16.78 0.36
N GLU A 24 17.40 17.19 0.71
CA GLU A 24 18.24 18.05 -0.13
C GLU A 24 18.71 17.38 -1.42
N ARG A 25 18.86 16.05 -1.40
CA ARG A 25 19.31 15.27 -2.58
C ARG A 25 18.20 14.93 -3.58
N HIS A 26 16.94 15.12 -3.22
CA HIS A 26 15.79 14.69 -4.02
C HIS A 26 14.73 15.77 -4.10
N ASP A 27 14.63 16.45 -5.26
CA ASP A 27 13.66 17.53 -5.50
C ASP A 27 12.20 17.06 -5.41
N ASP A 28 11.96 15.75 -5.62
CA ASP A 28 10.65 15.09 -5.56
C ASP A 28 10.34 14.49 -4.18
N ALA A 29 11.21 14.73 -3.18
CA ALA A 29 11.03 14.24 -1.82
C ALA A 29 10.33 15.26 -0.92
N PHE A 30 9.49 14.78 -0.03
CA PHE A 30 8.80 15.62 0.94
C PHE A 30 8.44 14.84 2.21
N LEU A 31 8.15 15.59 3.27
CA LEU A 31 7.60 15.05 4.49
C LEU A 31 6.08 15.14 4.47
N LEU A 32 5.44 14.11 5.00
CA LEU A 32 4.00 14.04 5.16
C LEU A 32 3.65 13.91 6.64
N PRO A 33 3.61 15.01 7.39
CA PRO A 33 3.22 14.99 8.79
C PRO A 33 1.72 14.71 8.93
N PHE A 34 1.30 14.17 10.09
CA PHE A 34 -0.11 13.84 10.36
C PHE A 34 -1.04 15.08 10.33
N THR A 35 -0.49 16.29 10.35
CA THR A 35 -1.22 17.56 10.20
C THR A 35 -1.42 17.98 8.75
N SER A 36 -0.83 17.27 7.79
CA SER A 36 -0.97 17.57 6.36
C SER A 36 -2.37 17.22 5.85
N VAL A 37 -2.91 18.05 4.97
CA VAL A 37 -4.17 17.76 4.27
C VAL A 37 -4.07 16.55 3.33
N LEU A 38 -2.86 16.19 2.91
CA LEU A 38 -2.59 15.02 2.08
C LEU A 38 -2.36 13.74 2.91
N TYR A 39 -2.31 13.85 4.24
CA TYR A 39 -2.10 12.67 5.09
C TYR A 39 -3.31 11.75 5.00
N PRO A 40 -3.12 10.43 4.71
CA PRO A 40 -4.23 9.50 4.60
C PRO A 40 -5.06 9.46 5.89
N GLN A 41 -6.32 9.89 5.80
CA GLN A 41 -7.18 10.06 6.97
C GLN A 41 -7.37 8.76 7.76
N GLY A 42 -7.33 7.65 7.05
CA GLY A 42 -7.41 6.33 7.68
C GLY A 42 -6.29 6.03 8.67
N LEU A 43 -5.10 6.60 8.46
CA LEU A 43 -3.99 6.43 9.40
C LEU A 43 -4.27 7.07 10.76
N LEU A 44 -5.04 8.16 10.80
CA LEU A 44 -5.41 8.84 12.06
C LEU A 44 -6.35 7.97 12.93
N GLN A 45 -7.00 6.98 12.32
CA GLN A 45 -7.91 6.05 13.00
C GLN A 45 -7.20 4.78 13.49
N SER A 46 -5.91 4.62 13.17
CA SER A 46 -5.12 3.47 13.62
C SER A 46 -4.68 3.64 15.08
N ASP A 47 -4.41 2.54 15.76
CA ASP A 47 -3.94 2.55 17.16
C ASP A 47 -2.61 3.31 17.36
N ARG A 48 -1.78 3.33 16.32
CA ARG A 48 -0.46 3.99 16.35
C ARG A 48 -0.22 4.74 15.03
N PRO A 49 -0.87 5.90 14.83
CA PRO A 49 -0.69 6.66 13.60
C PRO A 49 0.75 7.17 13.49
N PRO A 50 1.42 7.03 12.33
CA PRO A 50 2.72 7.66 12.10
C PRO A 50 2.63 9.17 12.29
N ILE A 51 3.50 9.74 13.11
CA ILE A 51 3.57 11.20 13.30
C ILE A 51 3.98 11.88 11.99
N MET A 52 4.81 11.19 11.20
CA MET A 52 5.36 11.67 9.93
C MET A 52 5.66 10.49 9.03
N LEU A 53 5.46 10.69 7.74
CA LEU A 53 5.90 9.76 6.69
C LEU A 53 6.89 10.48 5.77
N PHE A 54 7.88 9.76 5.29
CA PHE A 54 8.77 10.17 4.21
C PHE A 54 8.14 9.78 2.89
N ALA A 55 8.03 10.72 1.97
CA ALA A 55 7.42 10.50 0.68
C ALA A 55 8.33 10.99 -0.45
N ARG A 56 8.35 10.25 -1.58
CA ARG A 56 9.09 10.62 -2.78
C ARG A 56 8.28 10.31 -4.03
N GLY A 57 8.13 11.28 -4.93
CA GLY A 57 7.40 11.18 -6.18
C GLY A 57 6.13 12.02 -6.22
N ASN A 58 5.08 11.53 -6.84
CA ASN A 58 3.86 12.28 -7.12
C ASN A 58 2.91 12.37 -5.92
N ALA A 59 2.96 13.48 -5.20
CA ALA A 59 2.05 13.79 -4.08
C ALA A 59 0.55 13.79 -4.47
N GLY A 60 0.23 14.03 -5.75
CA GLY A 60 -1.15 14.05 -6.25
C GLY A 60 -1.88 12.70 -6.12
N LEU A 61 -1.15 11.60 -5.96
CA LEU A 61 -1.74 10.29 -5.69
C LEU A 61 -2.41 10.20 -4.31
N LEU A 62 -1.91 10.93 -3.32
CA LEU A 62 -2.45 10.96 -1.96
C LEU A 62 -3.84 11.64 -1.89
N GLY A 63 -4.22 12.40 -2.89
CA GLY A 63 -5.55 13.02 -3.00
C GLY A 63 -6.58 12.15 -3.74
N ARG A 64 -6.21 10.94 -4.18
CA ARG A 64 -7.11 10.00 -4.85
C ARG A 64 -7.66 8.98 -3.86
N LYS A 65 -8.80 8.36 -4.22
CA LYS A 65 -9.22 7.13 -3.54
C LYS A 65 -8.18 6.05 -3.75
N THR A 66 -7.94 5.26 -2.71
CA THR A 66 -6.87 4.26 -2.68
C THR A 66 -7.42 2.85 -2.50
N VAL A 67 -6.88 1.90 -3.26
CA VAL A 67 -7.21 0.47 -3.15
C VAL A 67 -5.93 -0.33 -2.97
N ALA A 68 -5.90 -1.15 -1.92
CA ALA A 68 -4.85 -2.13 -1.70
C ALA A 68 -5.21 -3.43 -2.44
N VAL A 69 -4.39 -3.85 -3.41
CA VAL A 69 -4.61 -5.10 -4.15
C VAL A 69 -3.77 -6.21 -3.54
N ILE A 70 -4.42 -7.21 -2.98
CA ILE A 70 -3.79 -8.21 -2.12
C ILE A 70 -3.87 -9.61 -2.74
N GLY A 71 -2.75 -10.31 -2.74
CA GLY A 71 -2.67 -11.72 -3.05
C GLY A 71 -1.62 -12.41 -2.20
N SER A 72 -1.83 -13.68 -1.85
CA SER A 72 -0.85 -14.42 -1.05
C SER A 72 0.45 -14.71 -1.81
N GLU A 73 1.48 -15.08 -1.05
CA GLU A 73 2.82 -15.37 -1.58
C GLU A 73 2.78 -16.45 -2.68
N HIS A 74 1.93 -17.45 -2.49
CA HIS A 74 1.74 -18.53 -3.45
C HIS A 74 0.36 -18.36 -4.11
N VAL A 75 0.37 -18.01 -5.38
CA VAL A 75 -0.82 -17.89 -6.23
C VAL A 75 -0.49 -18.38 -7.64
N ASP A 76 -1.52 -18.76 -8.39
CA ASP A 76 -1.37 -19.16 -9.79
C ASP A 76 -1.26 -17.96 -10.74
N ALA A 77 -0.85 -18.23 -11.97
CA ALA A 77 -0.68 -17.19 -12.99
C ALA A 77 -2.00 -16.50 -13.36
N GLU A 78 -3.14 -17.19 -13.26
CA GLU A 78 -4.47 -16.65 -13.52
C GLU A 78 -4.82 -15.60 -12.46
N SER A 79 -4.57 -15.89 -11.19
CA SER A 79 -4.75 -14.93 -10.09
C SER A 79 -3.89 -13.68 -10.27
N ILE A 80 -2.63 -13.84 -10.71
CA ILE A 80 -1.75 -12.70 -11.00
C ILE A 80 -2.33 -11.87 -12.15
N ALA A 81 -2.75 -12.51 -13.24
CA ALA A 81 -3.33 -11.82 -14.39
C ALA A 81 -4.60 -11.05 -14.01
N THR A 82 -5.47 -11.65 -13.21
CA THR A 82 -6.69 -11.00 -12.68
C THR A 82 -6.35 -9.78 -11.83
N GLY A 83 -5.38 -9.89 -10.92
CA GLY A 83 -4.92 -8.77 -10.10
C GLY A 83 -4.38 -7.61 -10.94
N VAL A 84 -3.59 -7.91 -11.97
CA VAL A 84 -3.05 -6.93 -12.93
C VAL A 84 -4.16 -6.27 -13.72
N GLU A 85 -5.13 -7.03 -14.23
CA GLU A 85 -6.27 -6.50 -14.97
C GLU A 85 -7.09 -5.52 -14.12
N LEU A 86 -7.52 -5.95 -12.93
CA LEU A 86 -8.32 -5.14 -12.02
C LEU A 86 -7.55 -3.90 -11.55
N GLY A 87 -6.29 -4.06 -11.13
CA GLY A 87 -5.45 -2.94 -10.69
C GLY A 87 -5.24 -1.91 -11.80
N THR A 88 -4.93 -2.35 -13.01
CA THR A 88 -4.77 -1.47 -14.17
C THR A 88 -6.09 -0.76 -14.52
N ALA A 89 -7.22 -1.45 -14.45
CA ALA A 89 -8.53 -0.87 -14.69
C ALA A 89 -8.89 0.20 -13.64
N LEU A 90 -8.57 -0.01 -12.36
CA LEU A 90 -8.75 0.97 -11.28
C LEU A 90 -7.91 2.23 -11.53
N VAL A 91 -6.63 2.09 -11.90
CA VAL A 91 -5.76 3.25 -12.21
C VAL A 91 -6.31 4.07 -13.38
N ARG A 92 -6.83 3.44 -14.43
CA ARG A 92 -7.49 4.13 -15.55
C ARG A 92 -8.73 4.93 -15.11
N ARG A 93 -9.33 4.60 -13.98
CA ARG A 93 -10.47 5.28 -13.35
C ARG A 93 -10.07 6.25 -12.24
N ASN A 94 -8.79 6.67 -12.24
CA ASN A 94 -8.22 7.64 -11.30
C ASN A 94 -8.18 7.18 -9.83
N VAL A 95 -8.16 5.87 -9.59
CA VAL A 95 -7.88 5.28 -8.27
C VAL A 95 -6.38 5.07 -8.14
N ALA A 96 -5.80 5.36 -6.98
CA ALA A 96 -4.42 5.02 -6.68
C ALA A 96 -4.35 3.61 -6.07
N LEU A 97 -3.37 2.83 -6.48
CA LEU A 97 -3.10 1.54 -5.87
C LEU A 97 -2.11 1.70 -4.72
N LEU A 98 -2.38 1.02 -3.62
CA LEU A 98 -1.42 0.82 -2.55
C LEU A 98 -0.81 -0.57 -2.70
N GLU A 99 0.54 -0.67 -2.71
CA GLU A 99 1.25 -1.93 -2.85
C GLU A 99 2.41 -2.01 -1.86
N ARG A 100 2.72 -3.22 -1.40
CA ARG A 100 3.83 -3.48 -0.46
C ARG A 100 5.04 -4.10 -1.15
N THR A 101 4.86 -4.61 -2.36
CA THR A 101 5.84 -5.44 -3.09
C THR A 101 6.25 -6.71 -2.32
N ALA A 102 5.37 -7.21 -1.46
CA ALA A 102 5.65 -8.36 -0.60
C ALA A 102 5.39 -9.71 -1.28
N THR A 103 4.52 -9.74 -2.29
CA THR A 103 4.10 -10.95 -3.00
C THR A 103 4.27 -10.81 -4.52
N PRO A 104 4.34 -11.92 -5.27
CA PRO A 104 4.42 -11.87 -6.74
C PRO A 104 3.25 -11.14 -7.40
N LEU A 105 2.05 -11.22 -6.82
CA LEU A 105 0.88 -10.50 -7.32
C LEU A 105 1.07 -8.99 -7.15
N GLU A 106 1.42 -8.51 -5.96
CA GLU A 106 1.64 -7.08 -5.68
C GLU A 106 2.75 -6.49 -6.56
N LEU A 107 3.86 -7.23 -6.76
CA LEU A 107 4.94 -6.84 -7.68
C LEU A 107 4.43 -6.70 -9.12
N SER A 108 3.61 -7.66 -9.58
CA SER A 108 3.08 -7.66 -10.94
C SER A 108 2.09 -6.51 -11.18
N VAL A 109 1.26 -6.20 -10.18
CA VAL A 109 0.33 -5.07 -10.21
C VAL A 109 1.10 -3.74 -10.25
N ALA A 110 2.09 -3.54 -9.38
CA ALA A 110 2.93 -2.35 -9.36
C ALA A 110 3.68 -2.14 -10.68
N ARG A 111 4.19 -3.23 -11.28
CA ARG A 111 4.85 -3.22 -12.61
C ARG A 111 3.91 -2.82 -13.72
N ALA A 112 2.64 -3.27 -13.69
CA ALA A 112 1.67 -3.01 -14.75
C ALA A 112 1.05 -1.61 -14.68
N ALA A 113 0.99 -0.99 -13.51
CA ALA A 113 0.36 0.30 -13.29
C ALA A 113 1.24 1.28 -12.47
N PRO A 114 2.51 1.48 -12.85
CA PRO A 114 3.49 2.17 -12.00
C PRO A 114 3.13 3.64 -11.73
N SER A 115 2.51 4.34 -12.68
CA SER A 115 2.12 5.76 -12.54
C SER A 115 0.96 6.01 -11.58
N GLY A 116 0.18 4.98 -11.26
CA GLY A 116 -0.94 5.03 -10.33
C GLY A 116 -0.66 4.35 -9.00
N THR A 117 0.58 3.91 -8.76
CA THR A 117 0.95 3.10 -7.60
C THR A 117 1.67 3.92 -6.53
N ILE A 118 1.26 3.72 -5.29
CA ILE A 118 1.91 4.15 -4.07
C ILE A 118 2.55 2.92 -3.43
N LEU A 119 3.88 2.86 -3.35
CA LEU A 119 4.58 1.78 -2.66
C LEU A 119 4.78 2.14 -1.19
N VAL A 120 4.21 1.33 -0.29
CA VAL A 120 4.41 1.45 1.16
C VAL A 120 5.60 0.58 1.55
N LEU A 121 6.66 1.23 2.05
CA LEU A 121 7.96 0.60 2.29
C LEU A 121 8.15 0.20 3.76
N ALA A 122 8.85 -0.92 3.98
CA ALA A 122 9.31 -1.35 5.31
C ALA A 122 10.72 -0.84 5.64
N THR A 123 11.31 -0.05 4.76
CA THR A 123 12.65 0.54 4.86
C THR A 123 12.56 2.03 4.70
N GLY A 124 13.66 2.74 4.89
CA GLY A 124 13.77 4.12 4.45
C GLY A 124 13.50 4.25 2.94
N PRO A 125 13.11 5.46 2.48
CA PRO A 125 12.65 5.68 1.10
C PRO A 125 13.76 5.55 0.04
N ASP A 126 15.00 5.45 0.48
CA ASP A 126 16.22 5.25 -0.34
C ASP A 126 16.71 3.78 -0.35
N ARG A 127 16.02 2.88 0.35
CA ARG A 127 16.33 1.46 0.44
C ARG A 127 15.27 0.63 -0.27
N VAL A 128 15.67 -0.56 -0.69
CA VAL A 128 14.78 -1.51 -1.39
C VAL A 128 14.65 -2.80 -0.58
N TYR A 129 13.43 -3.22 -0.38
CA TYR A 129 13.12 -4.53 0.20
C TYR A 129 11.74 -5.03 -0.29
N PRO A 130 11.64 -6.31 -0.71
CA PRO A 130 12.75 -7.24 -0.95
C PRO A 130 13.64 -6.79 -2.11
N ALA A 131 14.86 -7.32 -2.24
CA ALA A 131 15.81 -6.89 -3.28
C ALA A 131 15.26 -7.05 -4.70
N MET A 132 14.37 -8.03 -4.91
CA MET A 132 13.70 -8.28 -6.19
C MET A 132 12.72 -7.15 -6.61
N ALA A 133 12.32 -6.27 -5.69
CA ALA A 133 11.43 -5.14 -5.97
C ALA A 133 12.15 -3.89 -6.49
N LEU A 134 13.46 -3.97 -6.77
CA LEU A 134 14.25 -2.82 -7.20
C LEU A 134 13.75 -2.18 -8.50
N ASP A 135 13.41 -3.02 -9.46
CA ASP A 135 12.96 -2.55 -10.78
C ASP A 135 11.55 -1.92 -10.69
N GLU A 136 10.69 -2.48 -9.85
CA GLU A 136 9.35 -1.93 -9.59
C GLU A 136 9.44 -0.58 -8.88
N GLN A 137 10.27 -0.48 -7.84
CA GLN A 137 10.44 0.79 -7.11
C GLN A 137 10.99 1.89 -8.03
N ARG A 138 11.96 1.57 -8.88
CA ARG A 138 12.49 2.51 -9.89
C ARG A 138 11.44 2.88 -10.95
N SER A 139 10.72 1.89 -11.45
CA SER A 139 9.67 2.10 -12.45
C SER A 139 8.53 2.97 -11.91
N VAL A 140 8.10 2.74 -10.68
CA VAL A 140 7.07 3.55 -10.02
C VAL A 140 7.51 5.01 -9.93
N LEU A 141 8.71 5.30 -9.45
CA LEU A 141 9.23 6.67 -9.41
C LEU A 141 9.34 7.28 -10.80
N ALA A 142 9.95 6.58 -11.74
CA ALA A 142 10.18 7.09 -13.11
C ALA A 142 8.87 7.35 -13.87
N SER A 143 7.79 6.65 -13.52
CA SER A 143 6.48 6.78 -14.17
C SER A 143 5.54 7.79 -13.48
N GLY A 144 5.97 8.43 -12.40
CA GLY A 144 5.15 9.38 -11.64
C GLY A 144 4.26 8.73 -10.57
N GLY A 145 4.66 7.59 -10.04
CA GLY A 145 4.12 7.00 -8.82
C GLY A 145 4.69 7.62 -7.55
N LEU A 146 4.48 6.99 -6.41
CA LEU A 146 4.87 7.51 -5.10
C LEU A 146 5.50 6.40 -4.24
N LEU A 147 6.57 6.71 -3.52
CA LEU A 147 7.08 5.93 -2.40
C LEU A 147 6.64 6.56 -1.08
N LEU A 148 6.25 5.72 -0.12
CA LEU A 148 5.81 6.14 1.20
C LEU A 148 6.47 5.27 2.27
N ALA A 149 7.17 5.87 3.23
CA ALA A 149 7.91 5.19 4.28
C ALA A 149 7.69 5.83 5.65
N GLU A 150 7.54 5.02 6.71
CA GLU A 150 7.60 5.49 8.09
C GLU A 150 9.05 5.52 8.61
N ALA A 151 9.89 4.59 8.12
CA ALA A 151 11.29 4.50 8.48
C ALA A 151 12.09 5.68 7.93
N PHE A 152 13.09 6.14 8.70
CA PHE A 152 14.01 7.19 8.28
C PHE A 152 14.86 6.74 7.08
N PRO A 153 15.34 7.69 6.25
CA PRO A 153 16.33 7.39 5.21
C PRO A 153 17.50 6.58 5.77
N GLU A 154 18.03 5.69 4.93
CA GLU A 154 19.11 4.74 5.22
C GLU A 154 18.74 3.61 6.20
N GLU A 155 17.58 3.61 6.79
CA GLU A 155 17.13 2.51 7.64
C GLU A 155 16.74 1.27 6.83
N GLY A 156 17.28 0.13 7.25
CA GLY A 156 17.00 -1.18 6.66
C GLY A 156 15.72 -1.82 7.19
N VAL A 157 15.37 -2.97 6.63
CA VAL A 157 14.24 -3.77 7.07
C VAL A 157 14.50 -4.40 8.44
N THR A 158 13.45 -4.44 9.28
CA THR A 158 13.39 -5.23 10.52
C THR A 158 12.01 -5.88 10.63
N PRO A 159 11.84 -6.94 11.43
CA PRO A 159 10.52 -7.54 11.67
C PRO A 159 9.47 -6.50 12.12
N GLU A 160 9.84 -5.60 13.03
CA GLU A 160 8.97 -4.52 13.50
C GLU A 160 8.56 -3.58 12.38
N ARG A 161 9.49 -3.18 11.50
CA ARG A 161 9.19 -2.33 10.35
C ARG A 161 8.31 -3.01 9.31
N LEU A 162 8.42 -4.33 9.16
CA LEU A 162 7.48 -5.08 8.31
C LEU A 162 6.06 -5.02 8.87
N GLU A 163 5.89 -5.24 10.17
CA GLU A 163 4.59 -5.11 10.84
C GLU A 163 4.05 -3.68 10.75
N ARG A 164 4.90 -2.67 10.93
CA ARG A 164 4.52 -1.26 10.79
C ARG A 164 4.10 -0.92 9.38
N ARG A 165 4.83 -1.36 8.37
CA ARG A 165 4.45 -1.20 6.95
C ARG A 165 3.05 -1.77 6.70
N ASP A 166 2.80 -2.98 7.18
CA ASP A 166 1.51 -3.65 6.98
C ASP A 166 0.36 -2.89 7.66
N ALA A 167 0.60 -2.34 8.85
CA ALA A 167 -0.36 -1.48 9.54
C ALA A 167 -0.62 -0.17 8.75
N VAL A 168 0.42 0.50 8.27
CA VAL A 168 0.32 1.71 7.43
C VAL A 168 -0.42 1.40 6.12
N TYR A 169 -0.07 0.30 5.47
CA TYR A 169 -0.69 -0.15 4.22
C TYR A 169 -2.21 -0.30 4.34
N VAL A 170 -2.66 -1.04 5.34
CA VAL A 170 -4.09 -1.29 5.56
C VAL A 170 -4.81 -0.02 5.99
N ALA A 171 -4.20 0.77 6.89
CA ALA A 171 -4.83 1.97 7.42
C ALA A 171 -4.92 3.12 6.40
N ALA A 172 -3.95 3.21 5.47
CA ALA A 172 -3.95 4.22 4.41
C ALA A 172 -4.91 3.90 3.26
N ALA A 173 -5.39 2.65 3.15
CA ALA A 173 -6.31 2.26 2.11
C ALA A 173 -7.75 2.73 2.39
N ASP A 174 -8.48 3.19 1.38
CA ASP A 174 -9.93 3.37 1.43
C ASP A 174 -10.64 2.02 1.31
N ALA A 175 -10.07 1.11 0.52
CA ALA A 175 -10.59 -0.24 0.34
C ALA A 175 -9.46 -1.26 0.12
N VAL A 176 -9.78 -2.52 0.37
CA VAL A 176 -8.91 -3.66 0.07
C VAL A 176 -9.59 -4.62 -0.90
N LEU A 177 -8.86 -5.09 -1.89
CA LEU A 177 -9.29 -6.07 -2.88
C LEU A 177 -8.44 -7.34 -2.72
N LEU A 178 -9.00 -8.40 -2.15
CA LEU A 178 -8.35 -9.70 -2.10
C LEU A 178 -8.60 -10.46 -3.40
N VAL A 179 -7.54 -10.66 -4.16
CA VAL A 179 -7.61 -11.40 -5.44
C VAL A 179 -7.53 -12.90 -5.22
N ALA A 180 -6.53 -13.35 -4.46
CA ALA A 180 -6.29 -14.77 -4.24
C ALA A 180 -5.54 -15.01 -2.92
N ALA A 181 -6.02 -15.97 -2.13
CA ALA A 181 -5.37 -16.38 -0.90
C ALA A 181 -5.90 -17.72 -0.40
N GLU A 182 -5.01 -18.51 0.21
CA GLU A 182 -5.44 -19.60 1.07
C GLU A 182 -6.02 -19.06 2.38
N THR A 183 -6.92 -19.81 3.02
CA THR A 183 -7.56 -19.37 4.28
C THR A 183 -6.60 -19.21 5.46
N SER A 184 -5.42 -19.83 5.38
CA SER A 184 -4.35 -19.80 6.40
C SER A 184 -3.31 -18.71 6.16
N SER A 185 -3.37 -17.99 5.02
CA SER A 185 -2.34 -17.00 4.65
C SER A 185 -2.34 -15.77 5.57
N SER A 186 -1.21 -15.09 5.63
CA SER A 186 -1.04 -13.82 6.38
C SER A 186 -1.91 -12.70 5.81
N GLU A 187 -2.18 -12.72 4.52
CA GLU A 187 -3.01 -11.75 3.81
C GLU A 187 -4.46 -11.76 4.30
N MET A 188 -4.97 -12.93 4.70
CA MET A 188 -6.30 -13.02 5.33
C MET A 188 -6.39 -12.23 6.65
N ARG A 189 -5.28 -12.14 7.39
CA ARG A 189 -5.21 -11.30 8.60
C ARG A 189 -5.23 -9.83 8.25
N LEU A 190 -4.46 -9.41 7.25
CA LEU A 190 -4.46 -8.01 6.76
C LEU A 190 -5.85 -7.56 6.33
N VAL A 191 -6.53 -8.37 5.51
CA VAL A 191 -7.89 -8.05 5.03
C VAL A 191 -8.89 -7.99 6.18
N ARG A 192 -8.77 -8.87 7.17
CA ARG A 192 -9.62 -8.82 8.37
C ARG A 192 -9.37 -7.52 9.15
N THR A 193 -8.10 -7.15 9.40
CA THR A 193 -7.76 -5.89 10.06
C THR A 193 -8.32 -4.69 9.29
N ALA A 194 -8.29 -4.69 7.96
CA ALA A 194 -8.93 -3.67 7.14
C ALA A 194 -10.44 -3.55 7.42
N GLY A 195 -11.13 -4.68 7.44
CA GLY A 195 -12.57 -4.71 7.78
C GLY A 195 -12.87 -4.21 9.20
N GLU A 196 -12.06 -4.60 10.19
CA GLU A 196 -12.17 -4.14 11.58
C GLU A 196 -11.94 -2.62 11.69
N MET A 197 -11.14 -2.03 10.81
CA MET A 197 -10.92 -0.58 10.68
C MET A 197 -12.01 0.12 9.83
N GLY A 198 -13.07 -0.60 9.42
CA GLY A 198 -14.16 -0.04 8.61
C GLY A 198 -13.82 0.20 7.15
N ARG A 199 -12.76 -0.42 6.61
CA ARG A 199 -12.44 -0.35 5.17
C ARG A 199 -13.40 -1.22 4.37
N SER A 200 -13.76 -0.78 3.17
CA SER A 200 -14.49 -1.65 2.23
C SER A 200 -13.64 -2.84 1.85
N VAL A 201 -14.19 -4.04 1.97
CA VAL A 201 -13.50 -5.28 1.64
C VAL A 201 -14.14 -5.90 0.41
N PHE A 202 -13.33 -6.09 -0.62
CA PHE A 202 -13.70 -6.77 -1.86
C PHE A 202 -12.95 -8.09 -1.99
N ALA A 203 -13.59 -9.06 -2.62
CA ALA A 203 -12.97 -10.35 -2.87
C ALA A 203 -13.35 -10.89 -4.25
N VAL A 204 -12.34 -11.34 -4.99
CA VAL A 204 -12.51 -11.89 -6.34
C VAL A 204 -13.01 -13.34 -6.21
N PRO A 205 -14.14 -13.71 -6.84
CA PRO A 205 -14.59 -15.10 -6.88
C PRO A 205 -13.63 -15.95 -7.74
N GLY A 206 -13.67 -17.26 -7.55
CA GLY A 206 -12.84 -18.16 -8.33
C GLY A 206 -13.31 -19.59 -8.26
N SER A 207 -12.53 -20.52 -8.84
CA SER A 207 -12.88 -21.94 -8.85
C SER A 207 -12.97 -22.52 -7.44
N ILE A 208 -14.03 -23.28 -7.17
CA ILE A 208 -14.17 -24.03 -5.90
C ILE A 208 -13.08 -25.09 -5.70
N HIS A 209 -12.36 -25.45 -6.76
CA HIS A 209 -11.25 -26.41 -6.73
C HIS A 209 -9.89 -25.75 -6.49
N SER A 210 -9.76 -24.42 -6.69
CA SER A 210 -8.54 -23.69 -6.40
C SER A 210 -8.36 -23.46 -4.89
N PRO A 211 -7.21 -23.79 -4.31
CA PRO A 211 -6.92 -23.46 -2.90
C PRO A 211 -6.87 -21.94 -2.69
N TYR A 212 -6.47 -21.17 -3.70
CA TYR A 212 -6.31 -19.72 -3.65
C TYR A 212 -7.63 -18.96 -3.67
N SER A 213 -8.73 -19.60 -4.11
CA SER A 213 -10.08 -19.02 -4.04
C SER A 213 -10.75 -19.22 -2.67
N LYS A 214 -10.19 -20.05 -1.79
CA LYS A 214 -10.80 -20.36 -0.49
C LYS A 214 -10.85 -19.15 0.45
N GLY A 215 -9.80 -18.32 0.44
CA GLY A 215 -9.76 -17.06 1.20
C GLY A 215 -10.83 -16.08 0.73
N PRO A 216 -10.84 -15.68 -0.57
CA PRO A 216 -11.90 -14.86 -1.15
C PRO A 216 -13.32 -15.38 -0.87
N HIS A 217 -13.58 -16.66 -1.10
CA HIS A 217 -14.90 -17.27 -0.81
C HIS A 217 -15.31 -17.15 0.67
N ARG A 218 -14.34 -17.29 1.60
CA ARG A 218 -14.60 -17.10 3.01
C ARG A 218 -14.96 -15.65 3.33
N LEU A 219 -14.29 -14.69 2.72
CA LEU A 219 -14.59 -13.26 2.91
C LEU A 219 -15.98 -12.91 2.38
N ILE A 220 -16.33 -13.37 1.16
CA ILE A 220 -17.65 -13.15 0.56
C ILE A 220 -18.76 -13.69 1.48
N ARG A 221 -18.59 -14.90 2.02
CA ARG A 221 -19.57 -15.48 2.98
C ARG A 221 -19.68 -14.67 4.26
N ASN A 222 -18.63 -13.92 4.61
CA ASN A 222 -18.59 -13.08 5.82
C ASN A 222 -18.98 -11.62 5.53
N GLY A 223 -19.50 -11.30 4.34
CA GLY A 223 -20.03 -10.00 3.99
C GLY A 223 -19.12 -9.11 3.17
N ALA A 224 -17.95 -9.60 2.69
CA ALA A 224 -17.18 -8.86 1.72
C ALA A 224 -17.93 -8.78 0.38
N THR A 225 -17.79 -7.64 -0.30
CA THR A 225 -18.40 -7.44 -1.62
C THR A 225 -17.65 -8.29 -2.66
N LEU A 226 -18.40 -9.07 -3.44
CA LEU A 226 -17.84 -9.79 -4.57
C LEU A 226 -17.45 -8.79 -5.66
N ALA A 227 -16.23 -8.92 -6.20
CA ALA A 227 -15.73 -8.07 -7.28
C ALA A 227 -15.27 -8.94 -8.47
N GLU A 228 -15.91 -8.76 -9.60
CA GLU A 228 -15.56 -9.36 -10.90
C GLU A 228 -14.99 -8.30 -11.86
N SER A 229 -15.13 -7.02 -11.49
CA SER A 229 -14.70 -5.88 -12.31
C SER A 229 -14.22 -4.70 -11.42
N ALA A 230 -13.53 -3.75 -12.04
CA ALA A 230 -13.19 -2.50 -11.37
C ALA A 230 -14.44 -1.67 -11.01
N GLU A 231 -15.52 -1.81 -11.77
CA GLU A 231 -16.79 -1.13 -11.54
C GLU A 231 -17.45 -1.54 -10.20
N ASP A 232 -17.32 -2.81 -9.82
CA ASP A 232 -17.82 -3.30 -8.53
C ASP A 232 -17.12 -2.60 -7.37
N VAL A 233 -15.79 -2.44 -7.47
CA VAL A 233 -14.99 -1.71 -6.47
C VAL A 233 -15.35 -0.22 -6.44
N LEU A 234 -15.52 0.40 -7.62
CA LEU A 234 -15.83 1.83 -7.76
C LEU A 234 -17.23 2.18 -7.26
N GLY A 235 -18.18 1.26 -7.36
CA GLY A 235 -19.54 1.45 -6.90
C GLY A 235 -19.60 1.82 -5.42
N ASP A 236 -18.85 1.11 -4.58
CA ASP A 236 -18.80 1.36 -3.13
C ASP A 236 -17.86 2.53 -2.78
N LEU A 237 -16.73 2.68 -3.50
CA LEU A 237 -15.79 3.80 -3.25
C LEU A 237 -16.43 5.19 -3.41
N LYS A 238 -17.43 5.33 -4.27
CA LYS A 238 -18.17 6.59 -4.46
C LYS A 238 -19.05 6.94 -3.27
N ASN A 239 -19.44 5.96 -2.46
CA ASN A 239 -20.27 6.13 -1.28
C ASN A 239 -19.46 6.42 0.00
N LEU A 240 -18.11 6.34 -0.08
CA LEU A 240 -17.20 6.74 0.99
C LEU A 240 -16.95 8.26 0.88
N ALA A 241 -17.87 9.06 1.39
CA ALA A 241 -17.75 10.50 1.47
C ALA A 241 -17.01 10.93 2.74
#